data_6214f90df41e0d81f23998cea17fb81d
#
_entry.id   6214f90df41e0d81f23998cea17fb81d
#
_cell.length_a   1.000
_cell.length_b   1.000
_cell.length_c   1.000
_cell.angle_alpha   90.00
_cell.angle_beta   90.00
_cell.angle_gamma   90.00
#
_symmetry.space_group_name_H-M   'P 1'
#
loop_
_entity.id
_entity.type
_entity.pdbx_description
1 polymer ?
#
loop_
_entity_poly.entity_id
_entity_poly.type
_entity_poly.pdbx_seq_one_letter_code
_entity_poly.pdbx_strand_id
1 'polypeptide(L)'
;MARTFSVFGDSISTFEGCTHEGFAVFYNKANCERAGITSIEDTWWMRVIRAFDGQLLANAAWSGSMLEGAGYPCGNCNERVAALGVDDAAPDDILVYYGINDYGWGGPDAQARGRGSAMPRCLIQAGLPDPVEAGNAPANAAQGFGRAYGQMIDRMKSRFPKARIWCFTMLPGRVKYHAKSTFPYNYRGVAFSAYNQAIIDAAESHGAIAVDIASMGYDYDSIEGTHPTKLGMRQMADMMVLGMKSVSSSFRKPSDTELAAAHVDLRGFESSDPCPYPGRSCVGCAHALSTGNSWMHVCQLSE
;
A
#
# COMPACT_ATOMS: atom_id res chain seq x y z
N MET A 1 -2.14 20.93 22.35
CA MET A 1 -1.87 21.04 20.89
C MET A 1 -2.62 19.92 20.19
N ALA A 2 -3.07 20.13 18.96
CA ALA A 2 -3.68 19.06 18.18
C ALA A 2 -2.63 17.97 17.90
N ARG A 3 -3.07 16.71 17.89
CA ARG A 3 -2.23 15.53 17.62
C ARG A 3 -1.73 15.57 16.17
N THR A 4 -0.43 15.38 15.96
CA THR A 4 0.20 15.48 14.65
C THR A 4 0.44 14.12 14.03
N PHE A 5 0.20 14.01 12.73
CA PHE A 5 0.34 12.79 11.94
C PHE A 5 1.28 13.01 10.76
N SER A 6 2.13 12.05 10.49
CA SER A 6 2.87 11.97 9.23
C SER A 6 2.53 10.70 8.47
N VAL A 7 2.61 10.78 7.15
CA VAL A 7 2.23 9.69 6.23
C VAL A 7 3.44 9.14 5.54
N PHE A 8 3.59 7.82 5.52
CA PHE A 8 4.64 7.10 4.81
C PHE A 8 4.05 6.02 3.90
N GLY A 9 4.44 6.04 2.63
CA GLY A 9 3.88 5.10 1.67
C GLY A 9 4.42 5.28 0.26
N ASP A 10 3.72 4.66 -0.65
CA ASP A 10 3.97 4.69 -2.08
C ASP A 10 2.98 5.60 -2.84
N SER A 11 2.70 5.30 -4.11
CA SER A 11 1.79 6.08 -4.97
C SER A 11 0.39 6.25 -4.40
N ILE A 12 -0.11 5.26 -3.65
CA ILE A 12 -1.46 5.26 -3.07
C ILE A 12 -1.63 6.37 -2.03
N SER A 13 -0.53 6.82 -1.44
CA SER A 13 -0.51 7.82 -0.36
C SER A 13 -0.06 9.21 -0.82
N THR A 14 0.34 9.39 -2.08
CA THR A 14 0.78 10.70 -2.60
C THR A 14 -0.40 11.62 -2.90
N PHE A 15 -0.15 12.94 -2.86
CA PHE A 15 -1.09 13.96 -3.32
C PHE A 15 -0.33 15.24 -3.68
N GLU A 16 -0.62 15.81 -4.86
CA GLU A 16 0.04 17.01 -5.37
C GLU A 16 -0.16 18.20 -4.41
N GLY A 17 0.92 18.88 -4.09
CA GLY A 17 0.94 20.00 -3.14
C GLY A 17 1.01 19.60 -1.66
N CYS A 18 0.94 18.29 -1.32
CA CYS A 18 1.05 17.79 0.06
C CYS A 18 2.17 16.77 0.24
N THR A 19 2.54 16.06 -0.80
CA THR A 19 3.69 15.16 -0.80
C THR A 19 4.98 15.98 -0.71
N HIS A 20 5.97 15.48 0.01
CA HIS A 20 7.27 16.13 0.20
C HIS A 20 7.85 16.61 -1.14
N GLU A 21 8.39 17.81 -1.15
CA GLU A 21 8.98 18.42 -2.34
C GLU A 21 10.07 17.52 -2.95
N GLY A 22 10.05 17.38 -4.27
CA GLY A 22 10.97 16.52 -5.01
C GLY A 22 10.59 15.04 -5.05
N PHE A 23 9.57 14.60 -4.31
CA PHE A 23 9.09 13.23 -4.38
C PHE A 23 8.10 13.05 -5.54
N ALA A 24 8.10 11.88 -6.16
CA ALA A 24 7.19 11.58 -7.25
C ALA A 24 5.74 11.43 -6.75
N VAL A 25 4.80 12.04 -7.47
CA VAL A 25 3.38 12.07 -7.10
C VAL A 25 2.54 11.35 -8.14
N PHE A 26 1.67 10.44 -7.70
CA PHE A 26 0.66 9.82 -8.56
C PHE A 26 -0.60 10.68 -8.65
N TYR A 27 -1.16 11.11 -7.52
CA TYR A 27 -2.38 11.92 -7.47
C TYR A 27 -2.10 13.38 -7.81
N ASN A 28 -1.65 13.60 -9.05
CA ASN A 28 -1.63 14.90 -9.71
C ASN A 28 -3.04 15.23 -10.23
N LYS A 29 -3.22 16.43 -10.78
CA LYS A 29 -4.52 16.90 -11.29
C LYS A 29 -5.21 15.86 -12.20
N ALA A 30 -4.53 15.30 -13.19
CA ALA A 30 -5.13 14.36 -14.15
C ALA A 30 -5.56 13.04 -13.49
N ASN A 31 -4.75 12.48 -12.59
CA ASN A 31 -5.10 11.25 -11.89
C ASN A 31 -6.16 11.49 -10.80
N CYS A 32 -6.19 12.64 -10.17
CA CYS A 32 -7.27 13.05 -9.29
C CYS A 32 -8.62 13.11 -10.03
N GLU A 33 -8.66 13.71 -11.22
CA GLU A 33 -9.86 13.72 -12.08
C GLU A 33 -10.33 12.31 -12.42
N ARG A 34 -9.43 11.40 -12.81
CA ARG A 34 -9.76 9.98 -13.08
C ARG A 34 -10.30 9.26 -11.86
N ALA A 35 -9.75 9.54 -10.68
CA ALA A 35 -10.14 8.93 -9.42
C ALA A 35 -11.40 9.54 -8.80
N GLY A 36 -11.87 10.69 -9.30
CA GLY A 36 -12.96 11.47 -8.71
C GLY A 36 -12.55 12.16 -7.40
N ILE A 37 -11.25 12.32 -7.14
CA ILE A 37 -10.70 12.98 -5.95
C ILE A 37 -10.66 14.48 -6.23
N THR A 38 -11.21 15.28 -5.33
CA THR A 38 -11.34 16.73 -5.53
C THR A 38 -10.49 17.55 -4.56
N SER A 39 -10.07 16.95 -3.46
CA SER A 39 -9.26 17.63 -2.46
C SER A 39 -8.47 16.61 -1.61
N ILE A 40 -7.55 17.11 -0.81
CA ILE A 40 -6.80 16.36 0.19
C ILE A 40 -7.72 15.63 1.19
N GLU A 41 -8.88 16.20 1.49
CA GLU A 41 -9.88 15.61 2.41
C GLU A 41 -10.48 14.30 1.86
N ASP A 42 -10.32 14.03 0.58
CA ASP A 42 -10.75 12.78 -0.04
C ASP A 42 -9.76 11.64 0.12
N THR A 43 -8.51 11.92 0.51
CA THR A 43 -7.46 10.91 0.67
C THR A 43 -7.71 10.01 1.89
N TRP A 44 -7.26 8.75 1.82
CA TRP A 44 -7.42 7.81 2.92
C TRP A 44 -6.79 8.32 4.22
N TRP A 45 -5.58 8.87 4.12
CA TRP A 45 -4.83 9.33 5.28
C TRP A 45 -5.41 10.60 5.92
N MET A 46 -5.90 11.56 5.15
CA MET A 46 -6.55 12.74 5.73
C MET A 46 -7.85 12.35 6.43
N ARG A 47 -8.63 11.42 5.87
CA ARG A 47 -9.82 10.88 6.52
C ARG A 47 -9.49 10.19 7.85
N VAL A 48 -8.41 9.39 7.90
CA VAL A 48 -7.91 8.79 9.15
C VAL A 48 -7.51 9.89 10.14
N ILE A 49 -6.70 10.85 9.71
CA ILE A 49 -6.23 11.96 10.58
C ILE A 49 -7.43 12.71 11.18
N ARG A 50 -8.45 13.04 10.38
CA ARG A 50 -9.67 13.72 10.85
C ARG A 50 -10.47 12.88 11.84
N ALA A 51 -10.55 11.57 11.64
CA ALA A 51 -11.27 10.67 12.55
C ALA A 51 -10.64 10.59 13.96
N PHE A 52 -9.39 11.06 14.10
CA PHE A 52 -8.68 11.16 15.38
C PHE A 52 -8.40 12.61 15.81
N ASP A 53 -9.17 13.57 15.29
CA ASP A 53 -9.04 15.01 15.58
C ASP A 53 -7.61 15.54 15.40
N GLY A 54 -6.88 14.96 14.45
CA GLY A 54 -5.48 15.25 14.18
C GLY A 54 -5.28 16.29 13.07
N GLN A 55 -4.01 16.60 12.86
CA GLN A 55 -3.53 17.43 11.75
C GLN A 55 -2.35 16.77 11.05
N LEU A 56 -2.22 16.98 9.74
CA LEU A 56 -1.07 16.51 8.97
C LEU A 56 0.16 17.34 9.34
N LEU A 57 1.26 16.66 9.65
CA LEU A 57 2.58 17.28 9.78
C LEU A 57 3.34 17.16 8.45
N ALA A 58 3.51 15.93 7.93
CA ALA A 58 4.23 15.69 6.68
C ALA A 58 3.65 14.51 5.91
N ASN A 59 3.78 14.55 4.59
CA ASN A 59 3.52 13.39 3.72
C ASN A 59 4.79 13.01 2.98
N ALA A 60 5.46 11.95 3.42
CA ALA A 60 6.69 11.41 2.86
C ALA A 60 6.44 10.20 1.92
N ALA A 61 5.25 10.11 1.34
CA ALA A 61 4.95 9.11 0.32
C ALA A 61 5.66 9.42 -1.01
N TRP A 62 6.01 8.36 -1.77
CA TRP A 62 6.69 8.50 -3.06
C TRP A 62 6.12 7.49 -4.06
N SER A 63 5.58 7.99 -5.16
CA SER A 63 4.99 7.17 -6.21
C SER A 63 6.00 6.19 -6.82
N GLY A 64 5.64 4.90 -6.86
CA GLY A 64 6.48 3.83 -7.38
C GLY A 64 7.59 3.37 -6.44
N SER A 65 7.67 3.90 -5.22
CA SER A 65 8.72 3.50 -4.30
C SER A 65 8.51 2.09 -3.73
N MET A 66 9.61 1.42 -3.46
CA MET A 66 9.71 0.13 -2.78
C MET A 66 10.43 0.31 -1.45
N LEU A 67 10.20 -0.59 -0.51
CA LEU A 67 10.97 -0.65 0.73
C LEU A 67 12.32 -1.30 0.51
N GLU A 68 12.34 -2.38 -0.25
CA GLU A 68 13.58 -3.08 -0.57
C GLU A 68 14.47 -2.22 -1.44
N GLY A 69 15.77 -2.21 -1.12
CA GLY A 69 16.77 -1.50 -1.90
C GLY A 69 17.95 -1.04 -1.08
N ALA A 70 18.96 -0.51 -1.77
CA ALA A 70 20.17 0.02 -1.17
C ALA A 70 20.21 1.56 -1.28
N GLY A 71 19.84 2.23 -0.20
CA GLY A 71 19.92 3.69 -0.13
C GLY A 71 18.73 4.42 -0.79
N TYR A 72 18.88 5.73 -0.89
CA TYR A 72 17.85 6.61 -1.44
C TYR A 72 17.57 6.28 -2.94
N PRO A 73 16.29 6.25 -3.36
CA PRO A 73 15.08 6.65 -2.65
C PRO A 73 14.22 5.49 -2.09
N CYS A 74 14.81 4.34 -1.74
CA CYS A 74 14.02 3.25 -1.16
C CYS A 74 13.42 3.63 0.20
N GLY A 75 12.26 3.04 0.53
CA GLY A 75 11.51 3.42 1.73
C GLY A 75 12.21 3.11 3.04
N ASN A 76 13.17 2.18 3.05
CA ASN A 76 13.95 1.86 4.25
C ASN A 76 15.19 2.74 4.46
N CYS A 77 15.41 3.81 3.69
CA CYS A 77 16.56 4.69 3.86
C CYS A 77 16.30 5.84 4.85
N ASN A 78 17.38 6.43 5.38
CA ASN A 78 17.30 7.48 6.41
C ASN A 78 16.67 8.77 5.87
N GLU A 79 16.97 9.13 4.63
CA GLU A 79 16.48 10.34 3.98
C GLU A 79 14.95 10.32 3.83
N ARG A 80 14.39 9.16 3.44
CA ARG A 80 12.94 8.98 3.34
C ARG A 80 12.28 9.08 4.71
N VAL A 81 12.86 8.47 5.74
CA VAL A 81 12.37 8.55 7.11
C VAL A 81 12.48 9.97 7.66
N ALA A 82 13.57 10.70 7.36
CA ALA A 82 13.73 12.08 7.81
C ALA A 82 12.62 13.01 7.31
N ALA A 83 12.10 12.77 6.12
CA ALA A 83 10.99 13.54 5.53
C ALA A 83 9.64 13.42 6.26
N LEU A 84 9.54 12.58 7.30
CA LEU A 84 8.39 12.49 8.19
C LEU A 84 8.33 13.61 9.24
N GLY A 85 9.42 14.33 9.46
CA GLY A 85 9.47 15.54 10.29
C GLY A 85 9.46 16.80 9.43
N VAL A 86 9.14 17.93 10.05
CA VAL A 86 9.24 19.26 9.42
C VAL A 86 10.03 20.14 10.37
N ASP A 87 11.15 20.67 9.90
CA ASP A 87 12.13 21.39 10.73
C ASP A 87 12.52 20.55 11.97
N ASP A 88 12.23 21.06 13.17
CA ASP A 88 12.46 20.35 14.44
C ASP A 88 11.20 19.62 14.96
N ALA A 89 10.07 19.71 14.23
CA ALA A 89 8.84 19.06 14.65
C ALA A 89 8.83 17.58 14.30
N ALA A 90 8.50 16.75 15.29
CA ALA A 90 8.30 15.32 15.15
C ALA A 90 6.81 14.99 15.14
N PRO A 91 6.36 13.96 14.39
CA PRO A 91 4.98 13.50 14.46
C PRO A 91 4.69 12.79 15.78
N ASP A 92 3.44 12.90 16.26
CA ASP A 92 2.93 12.04 17.33
C ASP A 92 2.60 10.63 16.81
N ASP A 93 2.19 10.56 15.54
CA ASP A 93 1.79 9.33 14.86
C ASP A 93 2.32 9.29 13.44
N ILE A 94 2.75 8.09 13.02
CA ILE A 94 3.18 7.80 11.65
C ILE A 94 2.24 6.74 11.08
N LEU A 95 1.54 7.07 10.00
CA LEU A 95 0.68 6.16 9.26
C LEU A 95 1.46 5.53 8.11
N VAL A 96 1.65 4.21 8.14
CA VAL A 96 2.41 3.47 7.12
C VAL A 96 1.48 2.58 6.32
N TYR A 97 1.31 2.88 5.03
CA TYR A 97 0.66 2.00 4.06
C TYR A 97 1.59 1.80 2.87
N TYR A 98 2.25 0.64 2.83
CA TYR A 98 3.40 0.42 1.97
C TYR A 98 3.58 -1.06 1.60
N GLY A 99 4.05 -1.34 0.38
CA GLY A 99 4.51 -2.67 -0.01
C GLY A 99 3.92 -3.20 -1.32
N ILE A 100 2.94 -2.51 -1.90
CA ILE A 100 2.31 -2.98 -3.16
C ILE A 100 3.33 -3.06 -4.30
N ASN A 101 4.30 -2.14 -4.34
CA ASN A 101 5.38 -2.18 -5.33
C ASN A 101 6.37 -3.30 -5.04
N ASP A 102 6.67 -3.58 -3.76
CA ASP A 102 7.51 -4.71 -3.38
C ASP A 102 6.85 -6.03 -3.79
N TYR A 103 5.54 -6.19 -3.60
CA TYR A 103 4.78 -7.34 -4.06
C TYR A 103 4.85 -7.51 -5.57
N GLY A 104 4.63 -6.43 -6.34
CA GLY A 104 4.65 -6.46 -7.80
C GLY A 104 6.06 -6.58 -8.40
N TRP A 105 7.08 -5.95 -7.78
CA TRP A 105 8.39 -5.71 -8.39
C TRP A 105 9.58 -6.20 -7.55
N GLY A 106 9.39 -6.44 -6.26
CA GLY A 106 10.44 -6.74 -5.29
C GLY A 106 10.99 -8.16 -5.36
N GLY A 107 11.75 -8.49 -4.35
CA GLY A 107 12.41 -9.75 -4.11
C GLY A 107 13.92 -9.61 -4.09
N PRO A 108 14.66 -10.61 -3.58
CA PRO A 108 16.12 -10.55 -3.39
C PRO A 108 16.91 -10.17 -4.66
N ASP A 109 16.41 -10.56 -5.83
CA ASP A 109 17.06 -10.22 -7.09
C ASP A 109 16.65 -8.85 -7.64
N ALA A 110 15.68 -8.17 -7.03
CA ALA A 110 15.20 -6.88 -7.50
C ALA A 110 16.33 -5.83 -7.49
N GLN A 111 17.15 -5.84 -6.44
CA GLN A 111 18.30 -4.96 -6.32
C GLN A 111 19.38 -5.30 -7.36
N ALA A 112 19.69 -6.59 -7.55
CA ALA A 112 20.65 -7.04 -8.55
C ALA A 112 20.22 -6.67 -9.97
N ARG A 113 18.91 -6.64 -10.22
CA ARG A 113 18.32 -6.18 -11.48
C ARG A 113 18.14 -4.65 -11.56
N GLY A 114 18.64 -3.89 -10.59
CA GLY A 114 18.47 -2.46 -10.51
C GLY A 114 17.06 -2.00 -10.11
N ARG A 115 16.25 -2.89 -9.53
CA ARG A 115 14.83 -2.62 -9.18
C ARG A 115 14.57 -2.50 -7.69
N GLY A 116 15.60 -2.58 -6.87
CA GLY A 116 15.49 -2.49 -5.41
C GLY A 116 15.36 -1.07 -4.86
N SER A 117 15.45 -0.05 -5.70
CA SER A 117 15.21 1.33 -5.32
C SER A 117 13.89 1.83 -5.91
N ALA A 118 13.32 2.86 -5.33
CA ALA A 118 12.07 3.44 -5.79
C ALA A 118 12.11 3.82 -7.28
N MET A 119 10.96 3.84 -7.91
CA MET A 119 10.72 4.28 -9.29
C MET A 119 10.95 3.22 -10.38
N PRO A 120 10.08 2.19 -10.45
CA PRO A 120 10.09 1.24 -11.57
C PRO A 120 10.09 1.89 -12.94
N ARG A 121 9.43 3.05 -13.11
CA ARG A 121 9.41 3.78 -14.39
C ARG A 121 10.79 4.23 -14.85
N CYS A 122 11.65 4.69 -13.96
CA CYS A 122 13.02 5.06 -14.33
C CYS A 122 13.81 3.82 -14.78
N LEU A 123 13.52 2.68 -14.19
CA LEU A 123 14.18 1.42 -14.53
C LEU A 123 13.65 0.82 -15.83
N ILE A 124 12.34 0.95 -16.10
CA ILE A 124 11.74 0.59 -17.39
C ILE A 124 12.31 1.48 -18.50
N GLN A 125 12.43 2.79 -18.27
CA GLN A 125 13.08 3.73 -19.20
C GLN A 125 14.56 3.39 -19.43
N ALA A 126 15.22 2.76 -18.46
CA ALA A 126 16.57 2.26 -18.61
C ALA A 126 16.67 0.91 -19.38
N GLY A 127 15.57 0.44 -19.94
CA GLY A 127 15.54 -0.79 -20.73
C GLY A 127 15.64 -2.08 -19.90
N LEU A 128 15.37 -2.02 -18.60
CA LEU A 128 15.30 -3.20 -17.76
C LEU A 128 13.99 -3.96 -18.03
N PRO A 129 14.02 -5.31 -18.02
CA PRO A 129 12.83 -6.11 -18.29
C PRO A 129 11.73 -5.81 -17.27
N ASP A 130 10.48 -5.85 -17.72
CA ASP A 130 9.31 -5.80 -16.85
C ASP A 130 9.41 -6.94 -15.81
N PRO A 131 9.05 -6.75 -14.53
CA PRO A 131 9.03 -7.80 -13.52
C PRO A 131 8.19 -9.01 -13.92
N VAL A 132 7.19 -8.76 -14.72
CA VAL A 132 6.34 -9.77 -15.36
C VAL A 132 7.16 -10.68 -16.28
N GLU A 133 8.08 -10.13 -17.05
CA GLU A 133 9.00 -10.86 -17.91
C GLU A 133 10.14 -11.51 -17.11
N ALA A 134 10.40 -11.04 -15.89
CA ALA A 134 11.43 -11.57 -15.01
C ALA A 134 11.07 -12.91 -14.34
N GLY A 135 9.86 -13.43 -14.58
CA GLY A 135 9.41 -14.71 -14.01
C GLY A 135 9.02 -14.65 -12.53
N ASN A 136 9.05 -15.79 -11.86
CA ASN A 136 8.66 -15.91 -10.46
C ASN A 136 9.56 -15.12 -9.52
N ALA A 137 8.97 -14.56 -8.46
CA ALA A 137 9.74 -14.02 -7.36
C ALA A 137 10.46 -15.16 -6.64
N PRO A 138 11.65 -14.92 -6.05
CA PRO A 138 12.28 -15.89 -5.17
C PRO A 138 11.36 -16.31 -4.04
N ALA A 139 11.43 -17.56 -3.60
CA ALA A 139 10.57 -18.10 -2.54
C ALA A 139 10.66 -17.32 -1.20
N ASN A 140 11.76 -16.60 -0.97
CA ASN A 140 11.99 -15.78 0.22
C ASN A 140 11.74 -14.27 -0.01
N ALA A 141 11.06 -13.89 -1.08
CA ALA A 141 10.79 -12.48 -1.40
C ALA A 141 10.06 -11.75 -0.25
N ALA A 142 9.00 -12.35 0.31
CA ALA A 142 8.29 -11.77 1.43
C ALA A 142 9.17 -11.62 2.69
N GLN A 143 10.13 -12.51 2.92
CA GLN A 143 11.10 -12.37 4.03
C GLN A 143 12.07 -11.21 3.79
N GLY A 144 12.51 -10.99 2.54
CA GLY A 144 13.31 -9.83 2.16
C GLY A 144 12.58 -8.52 2.44
N PHE A 145 11.35 -8.45 1.98
CA PHE A 145 10.45 -7.34 2.25
C PHE A 145 10.24 -7.11 3.76
N GLY A 146 9.96 -8.16 4.54
CA GLY A 146 9.78 -8.07 5.99
C GLY A 146 11.02 -7.51 6.70
N ARG A 147 12.23 -7.93 6.30
CA ARG A 147 13.48 -7.34 6.83
C ARG A 147 13.61 -5.85 6.51
N ALA A 148 13.31 -5.45 5.28
CA ALA A 148 13.34 -4.04 4.88
C ALA A 148 12.29 -3.22 5.66
N TYR A 149 11.11 -3.81 5.90
CA TYR A 149 10.04 -3.21 6.70
C TYR A 149 10.48 -2.98 8.15
N GLY A 150 11.10 -3.98 8.78
CA GLY A 150 11.66 -3.87 10.12
C GLY A 150 12.74 -2.79 10.22
N GLN A 151 13.66 -2.73 9.25
CA GLN A 151 14.69 -1.68 9.18
C GLN A 151 14.08 -0.28 9.06
N MET A 152 13.01 -0.12 8.29
CA MET A 152 12.26 1.15 8.20
C MET A 152 11.71 1.54 9.57
N ILE A 153 11.07 0.61 10.29
CA ILE A 153 10.53 0.87 11.63
C ILE A 153 11.65 1.27 12.61
N ASP A 154 12.77 0.58 12.60
CA ASP A 154 13.92 0.90 13.47
C ASP A 154 14.44 2.31 13.23
N ARG A 155 14.54 2.73 11.96
CA ARG A 155 14.92 4.10 11.61
C ARG A 155 13.90 5.13 12.07
N MET A 156 12.61 4.84 11.91
CA MET A 156 11.52 5.72 12.40
C MET A 156 11.58 5.87 13.90
N LYS A 157 11.77 4.77 14.65
CA LYS A 157 11.91 4.81 16.12
C LYS A 157 13.16 5.52 16.59
N SER A 158 14.27 5.33 15.88
CA SER A 158 15.50 6.05 16.17
C SER A 158 15.35 7.56 15.96
N ARG A 159 14.67 7.97 14.89
CA ARG A 159 14.50 9.38 14.53
C ARG A 159 13.38 10.05 15.33
N PHE A 160 12.28 9.33 15.60
CA PHE A 160 11.07 9.81 16.25
C PHE A 160 10.68 8.88 17.41
N PRO A 161 11.46 8.83 18.50
CA PRO A 161 11.30 7.80 19.55
C PRO A 161 9.99 7.87 20.32
N LYS A 162 9.25 8.98 20.22
CA LYS A 162 7.94 9.15 20.87
C LYS A 162 6.77 8.90 19.94
N ALA A 163 7.00 8.81 18.63
CA ALA A 163 5.95 8.61 17.65
C ALA A 163 5.38 7.18 17.76
N ARG A 164 4.07 7.05 17.64
CA ARG A 164 3.42 5.77 17.40
C ARG A 164 3.45 5.47 15.92
N ILE A 165 3.88 4.27 15.56
CA ILE A 165 3.99 3.84 14.18
C ILE A 165 2.88 2.83 13.93
N TRP A 166 1.96 3.16 13.01
CA TRP A 166 0.80 2.35 12.63
C TRP A 166 1.07 1.71 11.28
N CYS A 167 1.25 0.41 11.26
CA CYS A 167 1.58 -0.37 10.07
C CYS A 167 0.33 -1.10 9.58
N PHE A 168 -0.24 -0.64 8.47
CA PHE A 168 -1.42 -1.26 7.88
C PHE A 168 -1.03 -2.38 6.93
N THR A 169 -1.72 -3.53 7.00
CA THR A 169 -1.65 -4.54 5.96
C THR A 169 -2.26 -4.01 4.66
N MET A 170 -1.78 -4.52 3.53
CA MET A 170 -2.23 -4.11 2.21
C MET A 170 -3.58 -4.72 1.86
N LEU A 171 -4.39 -3.97 1.13
CA LEU A 171 -5.68 -4.40 0.60
C LEU A 171 -5.60 -4.61 -0.91
N PRO A 172 -6.38 -5.55 -1.46
CA PRO A 172 -6.53 -5.68 -2.90
C PRO A 172 -7.41 -4.56 -3.46
N GLY A 173 -7.03 -4.04 -4.63
CA GLY A 173 -7.85 -3.09 -5.38
C GLY A 173 -8.76 -3.80 -6.38
N ARG A 174 -9.99 -3.29 -6.57
CA ARG A 174 -10.94 -3.78 -7.55
C ARG A 174 -11.23 -2.71 -8.60
N VAL A 175 -11.27 -3.09 -9.87
CA VAL A 175 -11.64 -2.17 -10.95
C VAL A 175 -13.16 -2.13 -11.09
N LYS A 176 -13.76 -0.98 -10.86
CA LYS A 176 -15.21 -0.75 -10.78
C LYS A 176 -16.02 -1.29 -11.98
N TYR A 177 -15.45 -1.24 -13.18
CA TYR A 177 -16.14 -1.59 -14.42
C TYR A 177 -16.13 -3.10 -14.72
N HIS A 178 -15.40 -3.88 -13.93
CA HIS A 178 -15.31 -5.33 -14.10
C HIS A 178 -15.74 -5.98 -12.80
N ALA A 179 -16.99 -6.42 -12.74
CA ALA A 179 -17.60 -7.06 -11.57
C ALA A 179 -16.77 -8.24 -11.03
N LYS A 180 -15.85 -8.76 -11.85
CA LYS A 180 -14.99 -9.90 -11.56
C LYS A 180 -13.52 -9.60 -11.85
N SER A 181 -13.05 -8.37 -11.57
CA SER A 181 -11.63 -8.09 -11.59
C SER A 181 -10.93 -8.93 -10.53
N THR A 182 -9.97 -9.76 -10.93
CA THR A 182 -9.20 -10.54 -9.98
C THR A 182 -7.94 -9.78 -9.60
N PHE A 183 -7.82 -9.48 -8.31
CA PHE A 183 -6.55 -9.10 -7.76
C PHE A 183 -5.61 -10.32 -7.81
N PRO A 184 -4.33 -10.17 -8.16
CA PRO A 184 -3.40 -11.30 -8.22
C PRO A 184 -2.95 -11.70 -6.81
N TYR A 185 -3.79 -12.45 -6.08
CA TYR A 185 -3.48 -12.95 -4.74
C TYR A 185 -2.28 -13.88 -4.68
N ASN A 186 -1.89 -14.45 -5.82
CA ASN A 186 -0.61 -15.13 -6.00
C ASN A 186 0.04 -14.55 -7.25
N TYR A 187 1.08 -13.78 -7.06
CA TYR A 187 1.80 -13.13 -8.14
C TYR A 187 3.28 -13.49 -8.10
N ARG A 188 3.82 -13.86 -9.23
CA ARG A 188 5.21 -14.30 -9.34
C ARG A 188 5.57 -15.48 -8.41
N GLY A 189 4.59 -16.33 -8.09
CA GLY A 189 4.76 -17.47 -7.20
C GLY A 189 4.75 -17.14 -5.70
N VAL A 190 4.45 -15.90 -5.31
CA VAL A 190 4.36 -15.49 -3.91
C VAL A 190 2.93 -15.04 -3.59
N ALA A 191 2.39 -15.53 -2.49
CA ALA A 191 1.06 -15.14 -2.03
C ALA A 191 1.05 -13.70 -1.49
N PHE A 192 0.01 -12.95 -1.80
CA PHE A 192 -0.20 -11.61 -1.26
C PHE A 192 -0.26 -11.60 0.27
N SER A 193 -0.91 -12.63 0.84
CA SER A 193 -0.98 -12.84 2.29
C SER A 193 0.39 -13.00 2.95
N ALA A 194 1.40 -13.52 2.25
CA ALA A 194 2.76 -13.64 2.78
C ALA A 194 3.41 -12.26 3.00
N TYR A 195 3.14 -11.29 2.14
CA TYR A 195 3.58 -9.91 2.33
C TYR A 195 2.83 -9.23 3.48
N ASN A 196 1.51 -9.45 3.60
CA ASN A 196 0.74 -8.93 4.73
C ASN A 196 1.21 -9.54 6.07
N GLN A 197 1.51 -10.84 6.10
CA GLN A 197 2.08 -11.46 7.29
C GLN A 197 3.45 -10.85 7.63
N ALA A 198 4.29 -10.59 6.62
CA ALA A 198 5.59 -9.95 6.83
C ALA A 198 5.47 -8.52 7.40
N ILE A 199 4.42 -7.77 7.06
CA ILE A 199 4.13 -6.47 7.68
C ILE A 199 3.80 -6.64 9.17
N ILE A 200 2.93 -7.61 9.50
CA ILE A 200 2.53 -7.90 10.89
C ILE A 200 3.74 -8.29 11.71
N ASP A 201 4.49 -9.30 11.24
CA ASP A 201 5.67 -9.83 11.94
C ASP A 201 6.74 -8.75 12.17
N ALA A 202 6.99 -7.91 11.15
CA ALA A 202 7.93 -6.81 11.27
C ALA A 202 7.43 -5.74 12.25
N ALA A 203 6.16 -5.35 12.19
CA ALA A 203 5.59 -4.37 13.11
C ALA A 203 5.70 -4.84 14.56
N GLU A 204 5.28 -6.06 14.85
CA GLU A 204 5.33 -6.64 16.19
C GLU A 204 6.76 -6.81 16.71
N SER A 205 7.65 -7.38 15.88
CA SER A 205 9.05 -7.64 16.28
C SER A 205 9.86 -6.37 16.52
N HIS A 206 9.55 -5.28 15.82
CA HIS A 206 10.24 -4.00 15.93
C HIS A 206 9.49 -2.97 16.79
N GLY A 207 8.38 -3.39 17.47
CA GLY A 207 7.64 -2.57 18.43
C GLY A 207 6.90 -1.40 17.80
N ALA A 208 6.36 -1.61 16.61
CA ALA A 208 5.32 -0.80 15.97
C ALA A 208 3.94 -1.44 16.18
N ILE A 209 2.89 -0.81 15.71
CA ILE A 209 1.51 -1.27 15.87
C ILE A 209 1.04 -1.84 14.53
N ALA A 210 0.87 -3.15 14.46
CA ALA A 210 0.24 -3.79 13.32
C ALA A 210 -1.28 -3.53 13.32
N VAL A 211 -1.82 -3.13 12.17
CA VAL A 211 -3.26 -2.98 11.95
C VAL A 211 -3.65 -3.84 10.75
N ASP A 212 -4.11 -5.06 11.04
CA ASP A 212 -4.45 -6.04 10.03
C ASP A 212 -5.83 -5.78 9.41
N ILE A 213 -5.88 -4.80 8.50
CA ILE A 213 -7.10 -4.48 7.75
C ILE A 213 -7.41 -5.52 6.67
N ALA A 214 -6.41 -6.27 6.18
CA ALA A 214 -6.63 -7.33 5.20
C ALA A 214 -7.49 -8.48 5.74
N SER A 215 -7.40 -8.78 7.05
CA SER A 215 -8.22 -9.80 7.70
C SER A 215 -9.71 -9.46 7.71
N MET A 216 -10.09 -8.21 7.45
CA MET A 216 -11.49 -7.81 7.29
C MET A 216 -12.12 -8.44 6.05
N GLY A 217 -11.31 -8.80 5.04
CA GLY A 217 -11.74 -9.54 3.87
C GLY A 217 -12.40 -8.70 2.78
N TYR A 218 -12.10 -7.39 2.73
CA TYR A 218 -12.65 -6.47 1.73
C TYR A 218 -11.58 -5.89 0.83
N ASP A 219 -11.96 -5.61 -0.41
CA ASP A 219 -11.20 -4.88 -1.39
C ASP A 219 -11.55 -3.38 -1.30
N TYR A 220 -10.90 -2.55 -2.10
CA TYR A 220 -11.29 -1.16 -2.30
C TYR A 220 -11.49 -0.85 -3.79
N ASP A 221 -12.34 0.12 -4.09
CA ASP A 221 -12.58 0.59 -5.46
C ASP A 221 -11.36 1.32 -6.01
N SER A 222 -10.91 0.93 -7.20
CA SER A 222 -9.66 1.42 -7.80
C SER A 222 -9.82 1.78 -9.27
N ILE A 223 -8.91 2.62 -9.77
CA ILE A 223 -8.84 3.03 -11.17
C ILE A 223 -8.46 1.86 -12.08
N GLU A 224 -7.43 1.10 -11.66
CA GLU A 224 -6.79 0.04 -12.47
C GLU A 224 -6.33 -1.16 -11.63
N GLY A 225 -6.92 -1.35 -10.47
CA GLY A 225 -6.60 -2.45 -9.56
C GLY A 225 -5.60 -2.11 -8.44
N THR A 226 -4.95 -0.94 -8.47
CA THR A 226 -3.99 -0.51 -7.45
C THR A 226 -4.33 0.84 -6.85
N HIS A 227 -4.59 1.86 -7.68
CA HIS A 227 -4.79 3.21 -7.18
C HIS A 227 -6.25 3.46 -6.84
N PRO A 228 -6.59 3.72 -5.57
CA PRO A 228 -7.96 3.92 -5.14
C PRO A 228 -8.64 5.12 -5.81
N THR A 229 -9.92 4.95 -6.12
CA THR A 229 -10.81 6.07 -6.43
C THR A 229 -11.17 6.82 -5.14
N LYS A 230 -11.92 7.91 -5.24
CA LYS A 230 -12.49 8.60 -4.06
C LYS A 230 -13.28 7.64 -3.15
N LEU A 231 -14.05 6.72 -3.75
CA LEU A 231 -14.74 5.68 -2.99
C LEU A 231 -13.75 4.75 -2.30
N GLY A 232 -12.73 4.26 -3.04
CA GLY A 232 -11.70 3.39 -2.49
C GLY A 232 -10.90 4.04 -1.35
N MET A 233 -10.56 5.32 -1.48
CA MET A 233 -9.92 6.09 -0.39
C MET A 233 -10.77 6.09 0.88
N ARG A 234 -12.10 6.26 0.75
CA ARG A 234 -13.01 6.20 1.89
C ARG A 234 -13.08 4.80 2.48
N GLN A 235 -13.21 3.77 1.66
CA GLN A 235 -13.26 2.37 2.10
C GLN A 235 -12.01 1.98 2.88
N MET A 236 -10.83 2.33 2.36
CA MET A 236 -9.56 2.12 3.06
C MET A 236 -9.54 2.84 4.42
N ALA A 237 -9.90 4.13 4.44
CA ALA A 237 -9.89 4.93 5.65
C ALA A 237 -10.83 4.37 6.73
N ASP A 238 -12.04 3.95 6.35
CA ASP A 238 -13.03 3.40 7.27
C ASP A 238 -12.51 2.10 7.92
N MET A 239 -11.89 1.22 7.14
CA MET A 239 -11.23 0.01 7.67
C MET A 239 -10.04 0.34 8.56
N MET A 240 -9.20 1.30 8.18
CA MET A 240 -8.04 1.72 8.98
C MET A 240 -8.48 2.33 10.32
N VAL A 241 -9.48 3.19 10.32
CA VAL A 241 -10.04 3.79 11.55
C VAL A 241 -10.61 2.72 12.49
N LEU A 242 -11.37 1.77 11.95
CA LEU A 242 -11.88 0.63 12.72
C LEU A 242 -10.74 -0.21 13.32
N GLY A 243 -9.74 -0.55 12.49
CA GLY A 243 -8.58 -1.29 12.93
C GLY A 243 -7.79 -0.58 14.03
N MET A 244 -7.49 0.71 13.86
CA MET A 244 -6.79 1.52 14.87
C MET A 244 -7.57 1.62 16.18
N LYS A 245 -8.89 1.76 16.14
CA LYS A 245 -9.74 1.77 17.36
C LYS A 245 -9.77 0.42 18.06
N SER A 246 -9.64 -0.66 17.32
CA SER A 246 -9.70 -2.04 17.85
C SER A 246 -8.40 -2.49 18.51
N VAL A 247 -7.26 -1.90 18.16
CA VAL A 247 -5.93 -2.28 18.70
C VAL A 247 -5.79 -2.00 20.21
N SER A 248 -6.60 -1.11 20.79
CA SER A 248 -6.61 -0.85 22.23
C SER A 248 -7.32 -1.94 23.05
N SER A 249 -8.00 -2.87 22.39
CA SER A 249 -8.80 -3.92 23.04
C SER A 249 -8.61 -5.23 22.28
N SER A 250 -7.72 -6.10 22.62
CA SER A 250 -7.45 -7.39 21.94
C SER A 250 -8.07 -7.49 20.54
N PHE A 251 -7.24 -7.43 19.50
CA PHE A 251 -7.66 -7.41 18.09
C PHE A 251 -8.77 -8.44 17.82
N ARG A 252 -9.90 -7.99 17.36
CA ARG A 252 -10.93 -8.83 16.75
C ARG A 252 -11.28 -8.28 15.37
N LYS A 253 -11.55 -9.16 14.44
CA LYS A 253 -12.10 -8.77 13.15
C LYS A 253 -13.41 -8.00 13.38
N PRO A 254 -13.58 -6.79 12.80
CA PRO A 254 -14.87 -6.09 12.85
C PRO A 254 -15.99 -6.97 12.27
N SER A 255 -17.16 -6.92 12.87
CA SER A 255 -18.34 -7.58 12.32
C SER A 255 -18.84 -6.85 11.07
N ASP A 256 -19.60 -7.55 10.22
CA ASP A 256 -20.22 -6.95 9.03
C ASP A 256 -21.12 -5.76 9.40
N THR A 257 -21.74 -5.78 10.57
CA THR A 257 -22.55 -4.66 11.08
C THR A 257 -21.69 -3.44 11.38
N GLU A 258 -20.50 -3.63 11.98
CA GLU A 258 -19.57 -2.52 12.25
C GLU A 258 -18.99 -1.95 10.96
N LEU A 259 -18.67 -2.81 9.99
CA LEU A 259 -18.20 -2.39 8.67
C LEU A 259 -19.28 -1.62 7.91
N ALA A 260 -20.54 -2.09 7.94
CA ALA A 260 -21.66 -1.39 7.34
C ALA A 260 -21.93 -0.04 8.02
N ALA A 261 -21.84 0.03 9.35
CA ALA A 261 -21.97 1.27 10.10
C ALA A 261 -20.83 2.26 9.81
N ALA A 262 -19.64 1.77 9.45
CA ALA A 262 -18.52 2.58 9.00
C ALA A 262 -18.61 2.96 7.51
N HIS A 263 -19.72 2.67 6.85
CA HIS A 263 -19.94 2.92 5.41
C HIS A 263 -18.99 2.15 4.48
N VAL A 264 -18.40 1.05 4.93
CA VAL A 264 -17.70 0.13 4.06
C VAL A 264 -18.73 -0.55 3.17
N ASP A 265 -18.66 -0.34 1.87
CA ASP A 265 -19.59 -0.98 0.93
C ASP A 265 -19.23 -2.46 0.80
N LEU A 266 -20.05 -3.32 1.39
CA LEU A 266 -19.86 -4.77 1.37
C LEU A 266 -20.18 -5.41 0.02
N ARG A 267 -20.91 -4.69 -0.86
CA ARG A 267 -21.31 -5.21 -2.16
C ARG A 267 -20.11 -5.23 -3.11
N GLY A 268 -19.77 -6.40 -3.59
CA GLY A 268 -18.66 -6.60 -4.51
C GLY A 268 -17.32 -6.92 -3.85
N PHE A 269 -17.28 -7.05 -2.53
CA PHE A 269 -16.13 -7.54 -1.77
C PHE A 269 -16.21 -9.04 -1.46
N GLU A 270 -17.15 -9.73 -2.03
CA GLU A 270 -17.11 -11.19 -2.00
C GLU A 270 -15.76 -11.61 -2.56
N SER A 271 -15.11 -12.49 -1.79
CA SER A 271 -13.81 -13.04 -2.15
C SER A 271 -13.82 -13.32 -3.64
N SER A 272 -12.87 -12.71 -4.35
CA SER A 272 -12.69 -12.95 -5.76
C SER A 272 -12.95 -14.41 -6.05
N ASP A 273 -13.88 -14.69 -6.96
CA ASP A 273 -14.04 -16.04 -7.48
C ASP A 273 -12.64 -16.57 -7.80
N PRO A 274 -12.24 -17.69 -7.24
CA PRO A 274 -10.90 -18.20 -7.45
C PRO A 274 -10.67 -18.30 -8.95
N CYS A 275 -9.53 -17.77 -9.42
CA CYS A 275 -9.13 -17.98 -10.79
C CYS A 275 -9.32 -19.47 -11.12
N PRO A 276 -10.06 -19.83 -12.17
CA PRO A 276 -10.28 -21.23 -12.53
C PRO A 276 -8.98 -21.99 -12.82
N TYR A 277 -7.86 -21.27 -12.85
CA TYR A 277 -6.52 -21.81 -12.99
C TYR A 277 -5.63 -21.42 -11.78
N PRO A 278 -5.91 -21.96 -10.58
CA PRO A 278 -5.12 -21.65 -9.38
C PRO A 278 -3.65 -21.96 -9.61
N GLY A 279 -2.78 -21.07 -9.17
CA GLY A 279 -1.32 -21.22 -9.30
C GLY A 279 -0.73 -20.74 -10.63
N ARG A 280 -1.52 -20.18 -11.55
CA ARG A 280 -1.02 -19.51 -12.76
C ARG A 280 -1.06 -17.99 -12.57
N SER A 281 0.00 -17.33 -13.03
CA SER A 281 0.02 -15.87 -13.16
C SER A 281 -0.99 -15.44 -14.23
N CYS A 282 -1.72 -14.33 -13.98
CA CYS A 282 -2.53 -13.70 -15.02
C CYS A 282 -1.68 -13.14 -16.17
N VAL A 283 -0.40 -13.01 -15.95
CA VAL A 283 0.59 -12.59 -16.94
C VAL A 283 0.78 -13.69 -17.97
N GLY A 284 0.60 -13.34 -19.25
CA GLY A 284 0.64 -14.30 -20.35
C GLY A 284 -0.59 -15.21 -20.42
N CYS A 285 -1.59 -15.00 -19.57
CA CYS A 285 -2.86 -15.69 -19.69
C CYS A 285 -3.65 -15.12 -20.89
N ALA A 286 -4.10 -16.01 -21.79
CA ALA A 286 -4.86 -15.60 -22.98
C ALA A 286 -6.21 -14.90 -22.65
N HIS A 287 -6.67 -15.00 -21.42
CA HIS A 287 -7.92 -14.44 -20.94
C HIS A 287 -7.74 -13.19 -20.06
N ALA A 288 -6.50 -12.74 -19.90
CA ALA A 288 -6.21 -11.55 -19.10
C ALA A 288 -6.28 -10.27 -19.96
N LEU A 289 -7.12 -9.33 -19.54
CA LEU A 289 -7.15 -7.97 -20.07
C LEU A 289 -6.24 -7.08 -19.22
N SER A 290 -5.38 -6.33 -19.87
CA SER A 290 -4.55 -5.34 -19.19
C SER A 290 -5.43 -4.23 -18.61
N THR A 291 -5.23 -3.90 -17.34
CA THR A 291 -5.87 -2.76 -16.68
C THR A 291 -5.11 -1.45 -16.86
N GLY A 292 -4.02 -1.47 -17.63
CA GLY A 292 -3.05 -0.37 -17.72
C GLY A 292 -1.98 -0.41 -16.63
N ASN A 293 -2.04 -1.40 -15.75
CA ASN A 293 -1.00 -1.71 -14.79
C ASN A 293 -0.29 -3.00 -15.25
N SER A 294 1.03 -2.97 -15.36
CA SER A 294 1.82 -4.06 -15.98
C SER A 294 1.67 -5.42 -15.30
N TRP A 295 1.18 -5.47 -14.07
CA TRP A 295 1.04 -6.70 -13.29
C TRP A 295 -0.38 -7.00 -12.81
N MET A 296 -1.34 -6.12 -13.08
CA MET A 296 -2.76 -6.34 -12.79
C MET A 296 -3.57 -6.55 -14.06
N HIS A 297 -4.35 -7.60 -14.06
CA HIS A 297 -5.19 -8.00 -15.19
C HIS A 297 -6.61 -8.32 -14.74
N VAL A 298 -7.54 -8.17 -15.64
CA VAL A 298 -8.94 -8.61 -15.46
C VAL A 298 -9.13 -9.92 -16.22
N CYS A 299 -9.69 -10.92 -15.58
CA CYS A 299 -9.96 -12.21 -16.22
C CYS A 299 -11.23 -12.13 -17.06
N GLN A 300 -11.13 -12.44 -18.36
CA GLN A 300 -12.28 -12.51 -19.29
C GLN A 300 -13.18 -13.73 -19.06
N LEU A 301 -12.69 -14.78 -18.40
CA LEU A 301 -13.46 -15.99 -18.10
C LEU A 301 -14.41 -15.84 -16.91
N SER A 302 -14.49 -14.67 -16.36
CA SER A 302 -15.31 -14.38 -15.19
C SER A 302 -16.70 -13.84 -15.53
N GLU A 303 -17.21 -14.07 -16.74
CA GLU A 303 -18.60 -13.84 -17.11
C GLU A 303 -19.53 -14.98 -16.70
#